data_61f19dfef5829325779f866e063e94b1
#
_entry.id   61f19dfef5829325779f866e063e94b1
#
_cell.length_a   1.000
_cell.length_b   1.000
_cell.length_c   1.000
_cell.angle_alpha   90.00
_cell.angle_beta   90.00
_cell.angle_gamma   90.00
#
_symmetry.space_group_name_H-M   'P 1'
#
loop_
_entity.id
_entity.type
_entity.pdbx_description
1 polymer ?
#
loop_
_entity_poly.entity_id
_entity_poly.type
_entity_poly.pdbx_seq_one_letter_code
_entity_poly.pdbx_strand_id
1 'polypeptide(L)'
;MLQKDRLYRVQEKMKQAAMPQMLVTDPMAIYWLCGKLFAPGERFLGLLLQTKEEPPAVLIVNELFRFDEELGIPMVWYSDTDDVTAVLKPLLHPEEKLGVDQTMAAKFLIGLMEGNAAAGYVNGSFTIDETRAVKDAAEQEKLR
;
A
#
# COMPACT_ATOMS: atom_id res chain seq x y z
N MET A 1 12.74 -6.83 3.08
CA MET A 1 12.95 -5.60 3.87
C MET A 1 12.49 -4.40 3.08
N LEU A 2 11.88 -3.45 3.73
CA LEU A 2 11.40 -2.22 3.10
C LEU A 2 12.52 -1.51 2.33
N GLN A 3 12.25 -1.18 1.08
CA GLN A 3 13.17 -0.46 0.21
C GLN A 3 12.93 1.05 0.39
N LYS A 4 13.66 1.65 1.33
CA LYS A 4 13.41 3.04 1.74
C LYS A 4 13.57 4.05 0.62
N ASP A 5 14.53 3.85 -0.27
CA ASP A 5 14.74 4.74 -1.41
C ASP A 5 13.56 4.69 -2.37
N ARG A 6 13.05 3.49 -2.65
CA ARG A 6 11.87 3.32 -3.50
C ARG A 6 10.64 3.96 -2.87
N LEU A 7 10.45 3.74 -1.57
CA LEU A 7 9.35 4.36 -0.84
C LEU A 7 9.43 5.88 -0.91
N TYR A 8 10.60 6.45 -0.65
CA TYR A 8 10.80 7.89 -0.73
C TYR A 8 10.41 8.45 -2.10
N ARG A 9 10.84 7.78 -3.17
CA ARG A 9 10.54 8.21 -4.54
C ARG A 9 9.05 8.14 -4.86
N VAL A 10 8.35 7.11 -4.37
CA VAL A 10 6.90 7.00 -4.50
C VAL A 10 6.21 8.12 -3.73
N GLN A 11 6.65 8.38 -2.50
CA GLN A 11 6.08 9.45 -1.67
C GLN A 11 6.27 10.84 -2.30
N GLU A 12 7.37 11.09 -2.97
CA GLU A 12 7.57 12.35 -3.70
C GLU A 12 6.52 12.51 -4.82
N LYS A 13 6.20 11.44 -5.54
CA LYS A 13 5.14 11.46 -6.53
C LYS A 13 3.78 11.68 -5.90
N MET A 14 3.52 11.06 -4.75
CA MET A 14 2.29 11.28 -4.00
C MET A 14 2.14 12.75 -3.60
N LYS A 15 3.21 13.36 -3.11
CA LYS A 15 3.20 14.79 -2.72
C LYS A 15 2.93 15.68 -3.92
N GLN A 16 3.54 15.41 -5.06
CA GLN A 16 3.33 16.18 -6.29
C GLN A 16 1.88 16.11 -6.75
N ALA A 17 1.20 14.99 -6.48
CA ALA A 17 -0.20 14.78 -6.84
C ALA A 17 -1.19 15.19 -5.74
N ALA A 18 -0.69 15.77 -4.65
CA ALA A 18 -1.51 16.13 -3.48
C ALA A 18 -2.30 14.93 -2.94
N MET A 19 -1.64 13.77 -2.88
CA MET A 19 -2.21 12.50 -2.44
C MET A 19 -1.51 12.08 -1.14
N PRO A 20 -2.03 12.46 0.05
CA PRO A 20 -1.33 12.23 1.31
C PRO A 20 -1.38 10.80 1.82
N GLN A 21 -2.26 9.97 1.27
CA GLN A 21 -2.39 8.56 1.65
C GLN A 21 -2.74 7.72 0.42
N MET A 22 -2.20 6.49 0.38
CA MET A 22 -2.43 5.57 -0.74
C MET A 22 -2.40 4.13 -0.25
N LEU A 23 -3.36 3.32 -0.70
CA LEU A 23 -3.37 1.88 -0.48
C LEU A 23 -2.88 1.17 -1.74
N VAL A 24 -1.80 0.43 -1.61
CA VAL A 24 -1.23 -0.41 -2.66
C VAL A 24 -1.67 -1.85 -2.41
N THR A 25 -2.40 -2.44 -3.34
CA THR A 25 -2.90 -3.81 -3.21
C THR A 25 -2.28 -4.80 -4.20
N ASP A 26 -1.60 -4.31 -5.22
CA ASP A 26 -0.91 -5.16 -6.19
C ASP A 26 0.23 -5.92 -5.51
N PRO A 27 0.20 -7.27 -5.47
CA PRO A 27 1.25 -8.05 -4.81
C PRO A 27 2.64 -7.82 -5.38
N MET A 28 2.76 -7.54 -6.68
CA MET A 28 4.06 -7.29 -7.29
C MET A 28 4.63 -5.94 -6.87
N ALA A 29 3.77 -4.91 -6.75
CA ALA A 29 4.20 -3.61 -6.25
C ALA A 29 4.62 -3.70 -4.78
N ILE A 30 3.88 -4.45 -3.97
CA ILE A 30 4.23 -4.69 -2.57
C ILE A 30 5.58 -5.43 -2.47
N TYR A 31 5.78 -6.46 -3.30
CA TYR A 31 7.05 -7.16 -3.36
C TYR A 31 8.20 -6.21 -3.71
N TRP A 32 7.99 -5.34 -4.70
CA TRP A 32 9.01 -4.37 -5.12
C TRP A 32 9.38 -3.41 -3.98
N LEU A 33 8.40 -3.02 -3.14
CA LEU A 33 8.63 -2.10 -2.03
C LEU A 33 9.18 -2.77 -0.78
N CYS A 34 8.74 -3.98 -0.44
CA CYS A 34 9.10 -4.59 0.85
C CYS A 34 9.83 -5.94 0.77
N GLY A 35 10.02 -6.47 -0.43
CA GLY A 35 10.80 -7.69 -0.63
C GLY A 35 10.10 -8.99 -0.28
N LYS A 36 8.82 -8.96 0.05
CA LYS A 36 8.03 -10.15 0.36
C LYS A 36 6.93 -10.33 -0.66
N LEU A 37 6.90 -11.51 -1.29
CA LEU A 37 5.84 -11.85 -2.24
C LEU A 37 4.72 -12.59 -1.53
N PHE A 38 3.50 -12.07 -1.69
CA PHE A 38 2.29 -12.69 -1.14
C PHE A 38 1.39 -13.18 -2.27
N ALA A 39 0.62 -14.23 -2.00
CA ALA A 39 -0.42 -14.72 -2.89
C ALA A 39 -1.75 -14.67 -2.12
N PRO A 40 -2.39 -13.48 -1.99
CA PRO A 40 -3.52 -13.31 -1.08
C PRO A 40 -4.82 -13.92 -1.57
N GLY A 41 -4.93 -14.23 -2.86
CA GLY A 41 -6.19 -14.69 -3.44
C GLY A 41 -7.24 -13.59 -3.31
N GLU A 42 -8.40 -13.94 -2.74
CA GLU A 42 -9.50 -12.99 -2.55
C GLU A 42 -9.39 -12.17 -1.26
N ARG A 43 -8.42 -12.49 -0.40
CA ARG A 43 -8.24 -11.78 0.87
C ARG A 43 -7.56 -10.44 0.65
N PHE A 44 -7.95 -9.46 1.45
CA PHE A 44 -7.32 -8.15 1.35
C PHE A 44 -5.85 -8.21 1.75
N LEU A 45 -5.01 -7.67 0.91
CA LEU A 45 -3.60 -7.39 1.18
C LEU A 45 -3.38 -5.93 0.80
N GLY A 46 -2.84 -5.13 1.70
CA GLY A 46 -2.60 -3.73 1.38
C GLY A 46 -1.38 -3.17 2.08
N LEU A 47 -0.63 -2.37 1.35
CA LEU A 47 0.45 -1.56 1.92
C LEU A 47 -0.06 -0.11 1.90
N LEU A 48 -0.28 0.45 3.09
CA LEU A 48 -0.72 1.83 3.24
C LEU A 48 0.51 2.71 3.30
N LEU A 49 0.61 3.66 2.37
CA LEU A 49 1.67 4.66 2.32
C LEU A 49 1.09 6.02 2.71
N GLN A 50 1.79 6.75 3.57
CA GLN A 50 1.35 8.05 4.07
C GLN A 50 2.52 9.03 4.03
N THR A 51 2.25 10.26 3.61
CA THR A 51 3.29 11.28 3.49
C THR A 51 3.42 12.16 4.73
N LYS A 52 2.41 12.15 5.60
CA LYS A 52 2.34 13.02 6.78
C LYS A 52 2.44 12.25 8.10
N GLU A 53 2.54 10.93 8.04
CA GLU A 53 2.56 10.08 9.23
C GLU A 53 3.93 9.44 9.43
N GLU A 54 4.21 9.11 10.69
CA GLU A 54 5.39 8.36 11.07
C GLU A 54 4.93 7.18 11.94
N PRO A 55 5.14 5.94 11.54
CA PRO A 55 5.89 5.51 10.35
C PRO A 55 5.10 5.74 9.05
N PRO A 56 5.81 5.90 7.92
CA PRO A 56 5.16 6.26 6.65
C PRO A 56 4.54 5.10 5.89
N ALA A 57 4.68 3.88 6.38
CA ALA A 57 4.15 2.68 5.73
C ALA A 57 3.64 1.69 6.76
N VAL A 58 2.51 1.04 6.46
CA VAL A 58 1.92 -0.01 7.30
C VAL A 58 1.43 -1.11 6.36
N LEU A 59 1.76 -2.35 6.66
CA LEU A 59 1.31 -3.50 5.87
C LEU A 59 0.13 -4.18 6.57
N ILE A 60 -0.99 -4.29 5.86
CA ILE A 60 -2.20 -4.94 6.36
C ILE A 60 -2.34 -6.29 5.66
N VAL A 61 -2.32 -7.36 6.43
CA VAL A 61 -2.30 -8.72 5.88
C VAL A 61 -3.08 -9.69 6.75
N ASN A 62 -3.74 -10.65 6.11
CA ASN A 62 -4.50 -11.68 6.81
C ASN A 62 -3.56 -12.58 7.63
N GLU A 63 -3.96 -12.92 8.84
CA GLU A 63 -3.15 -13.74 9.74
C GLU A 63 -2.84 -15.14 9.19
N LEU A 64 -3.57 -15.61 8.18
CA LEU A 64 -3.27 -16.87 7.49
C LEU A 64 -1.93 -16.83 6.76
N PHE A 65 -1.42 -15.63 6.46
CA PHE A 65 -0.13 -15.44 5.78
C PHE A 65 0.98 -15.04 6.75
N ARG A 66 0.82 -15.34 8.04
CA ARG A 66 1.78 -14.95 9.08
C ARG A 66 3.17 -15.50 8.78
N PHE A 67 4.17 -14.68 9.03
CA PHE A 67 5.58 -14.99 8.78
C PHE A 67 6.44 -14.33 9.86
N ASP A 68 7.69 -14.74 9.94
CA ASP A 68 8.62 -14.26 10.99
C ASP A 68 9.66 -13.26 10.46
N GLU A 69 9.81 -13.12 9.14
CA GLU A 69 10.79 -12.19 8.57
C GLU A 69 10.50 -10.76 8.98
N GLU A 70 11.57 -10.01 9.32
CA GLU A 70 11.44 -8.58 9.61
C GLU A 70 11.45 -7.79 8.31
N LEU A 71 10.40 -7.06 8.03
CA LEU A 71 10.27 -6.26 6.81
C LEU A 71 10.61 -4.78 7.01
N GLY A 72 10.82 -4.36 8.25
CA GLY A 72 11.11 -2.96 8.55
C GLY A 72 9.91 -2.04 8.49
N ILE A 73 8.70 -2.60 8.54
CA ILE A 73 7.44 -1.85 8.55
C ILE A 73 6.49 -2.43 9.59
N PRO A 74 5.65 -1.59 10.21
CA PRO A 74 4.61 -2.09 11.10
C PRO A 74 3.60 -2.95 10.36
N MET A 75 3.07 -3.95 11.06
CA MET A 75 2.11 -4.91 10.51
C MET A 75 0.78 -4.75 11.21
N VAL A 76 -0.31 -4.84 10.45
CA VAL A 76 -1.66 -4.98 10.98
C VAL A 76 -2.18 -6.33 10.50
N TRP A 77 -2.34 -7.26 11.44
CA TRP A 77 -2.86 -8.59 11.16
C TRP A 77 -4.36 -8.61 11.39
N TYR A 78 -5.10 -9.19 10.47
CA TYR A 78 -6.55 -9.33 10.63
C TYR A 78 -6.97 -10.79 10.33
N SER A 79 -8.17 -11.17 10.76
CA SER A 79 -8.70 -12.51 10.53
C SER A 79 -9.84 -12.50 9.52
N ASP A 80 -10.20 -13.69 9.03
CA ASP A 80 -11.31 -13.83 8.08
C ASP A 80 -12.66 -13.41 8.68
N THR A 81 -12.76 -13.30 10.00
CA THR A 81 -13.98 -12.84 10.68
C THR A 81 -14.04 -11.32 10.83
N ASP A 82 -12.95 -10.61 10.53
CA ASP A 82 -12.91 -9.16 10.61
C ASP A 82 -13.53 -8.51 9.37
N ASP A 83 -14.19 -7.37 9.57
CA ASP A 83 -14.62 -6.51 8.48
C ASP A 83 -13.40 -5.67 8.04
N VAL A 84 -12.97 -5.85 6.80
CA VAL A 84 -11.79 -5.16 6.27
C VAL A 84 -11.94 -3.64 6.35
N THR A 85 -13.13 -3.10 6.05
CA THR A 85 -13.36 -1.66 6.17
C THR A 85 -13.12 -1.19 7.59
N ALA A 86 -13.61 -1.93 8.58
CA ALA A 86 -13.42 -1.60 9.99
C ALA A 86 -11.94 -1.67 10.41
N VAL A 87 -11.16 -2.56 9.78
CA VAL A 87 -9.72 -2.67 10.03
C VAL A 87 -8.99 -1.46 9.44
N LEU A 88 -9.38 -1.01 8.24
CA LEU A 88 -8.69 0.05 7.52
C LEU A 88 -9.04 1.46 8.03
N LYS A 89 -10.29 1.71 8.38
CA LYS A 89 -10.75 3.06 8.76
C LYS A 89 -9.89 3.75 9.83
N PRO A 90 -9.49 3.08 10.94
CA PRO A 90 -8.66 3.72 11.95
C PRO A 90 -7.28 4.16 11.45
N LEU A 91 -6.83 3.59 10.35
CA LEU A 91 -5.52 3.89 9.77
C LEU A 91 -5.56 5.05 8.78
N LEU A 92 -6.76 5.43 8.33
CA LEU A 92 -6.96 6.42 7.28
C LEU A 92 -7.41 7.76 7.83
N HIS A 93 -7.15 8.82 7.07
CA HIS A 93 -7.61 10.17 7.36
C HIS A 93 -8.87 10.45 6.53
N PRO A 94 -10.07 10.51 7.16
CA PRO A 94 -11.32 10.64 6.41
C PRO A 94 -11.50 11.99 5.73
N GLU A 95 -10.74 13.01 6.14
CA GLU A 95 -10.79 14.34 5.53
C GLU A 95 -9.84 14.50 4.33
N GLU A 96 -9.07 13.46 4.01
CA GLU A 96 -8.08 13.52 2.93
C GLU A 96 -8.40 12.51 1.82
N LYS A 97 -7.91 12.80 0.62
CA LYS A 97 -8.03 11.88 -0.51
C LYS A 97 -7.21 10.62 -0.27
N LEU A 98 -7.74 9.49 -0.74
CA LEU A 98 -7.04 8.21 -0.73
C LEU A 98 -6.74 7.78 -2.17
N GLY A 99 -5.47 7.55 -2.46
CA GLY A 99 -5.08 6.86 -3.69
C GLY A 99 -5.31 5.37 -3.54
N VAL A 100 -5.84 4.75 -4.57
CA VAL A 100 -5.95 3.29 -4.65
C VAL A 100 -5.32 2.85 -5.97
N ASP A 101 -4.75 1.65 -5.98
CA ASP A 101 -4.20 1.16 -7.24
C ASP A 101 -5.32 0.52 -8.10
N GLN A 102 -5.06 0.48 -9.40
CA GLN A 102 -6.07 0.04 -10.37
C GLN A 102 -6.47 -1.43 -10.21
N THR A 103 -5.68 -2.22 -9.50
CA THR A 103 -5.94 -3.65 -9.30
C THR A 103 -6.71 -3.93 -8.00
N MET A 104 -7.02 -2.92 -7.20
CA MET A 104 -7.82 -3.12 -5.99
C MET A 104 -9.17 -3.74 -6.34
N ALA A 105 -9.54 -4.83 -5.65
CA ALA A 105 -10.84 -5.45 -5.84
C ALA A 105 -11.96 -4.47 -5.49
N ALA A 106 -12.96 -4.37 -6.36
CA ALA A 106 -14.04 -3.40 -6.20
C ALA A 106 -14.75 -3.51 -4.85
N LYS A 107 -14.89 -4.72 -4.31
CA LYS A 107 -15.58 -4.91 -3.02
C LYS A 107 -14.93 -4.14 -1.88
N PHE A 108 -13.59 -4.03 -1.88
CA PHE A 108 -12.88 -3.30 -0.84
C PHE A 108 -13.03 -1.78 -1.03
N LEU A 109 -12.95 -1.32 -2.26
CA LEU A 109 -13.16 0.09 -2.57
C LEU A 109 -14.59 0.52 -2.21
N ILE A 110 -15.57 -0.26 -2.59
CA ILE A 110 -16.98 0.01 -2.28
C ILE A 110 -17.18 0.07 -0.76
N GLY A 111 -16.59 -0.87 -0.02
CA GLY A 111 -16.65 -0.85 1.44
C GLY A 111 -16.10 0.43 2.04
N LEU A 112 -14.96 0.90 1.53
CA LEU A 112 -14.36 2.16 2.00
C LEU A 112 -15.26 3.36 1.67
N MET A 113 -15.85 3.40 0.48
CA MET A 113 -16.75 4.48 0.07
C MET A 113 -18.01 4.50 0.93
N GLU A 114 -18.64 3.35 1.14
CA GLU A 114 -19.82 3.24 2.00
C GLU A 114 -19.52 3.61 3.45
N GLY A 115 -18.31 3.32 3.90
CA GLY A 115 -17.84 3.62 5.25
C GLY A 115 -17.32 5.05 5.42
N ASN A 116 -17.32 5.87 4.37
CA ASN A 116 -16.80 7.24 4.40
C ASN A 116 -15.36 7.31 4.93
N ALA A 117 -14.51 6.39 4.45
CA ALA A 117 -13.16 6.24 4.97
C ALA A 117 -12.19 7.34 4.52
N ALA A 118 -12.51 8.05 3.44
CA ALA A 118 -11.69 9.12 2.88
C ALA A 118 -12.57 10.21 2.26
N ALA A 119 -11.99 11.38 2.01
CA ALA A 119 -12.71 12.51 1.41
C ALA A 119 -12.96 12.30 -0.08
N GLY A 120 -12.20 11.44 -0.73
CA GLY A 120 -12.34 11.10 -2.14
C GLY A 120 -11.36 10.00 -2.48
N TYR A 121 -11.51 9.42 -3.67
CA TYR A 121 -10.71 8.28 -4.11
C TYR A 121 -10.13 8.58 -5.49
N VAL A 122 -8.84 8.35 -5.67
CA VAL A 122 -8.15 8.61 -6.93
C VAL A 122 -7.30 7.41 -7.31
N ASN A 123 -7.06 7.22 -8.60
CA ASN A 123 -6.16 6.17 -9.06
C ASN A 123 -4.72 6.59 -8.79
N GLY A 124 -4.07 5.86 -7.88
CA GLY A 124 -2.69 6.15 -7.47
C GLY A 124 -1.64 5.30 -8.16
N SER A 125 -2.02 4.41 -9.07
CA SER A 125 -1.08 3.47 -9.72
C SER A 125 0.11 4.16 -10.38
N PHE A 126 -0.08 5.36 -10.93
CA PHE A 126 0.99 6.07 -11.62
C PHE A 126 2.20 6.35 -10.72
N THR A 127 1.99 6.54 -9.41
CA THR A 127 3.09 6.80 -8.48
C THR A 127 4.06 5.64 -8.41
N ILE A 128 3.54 4.42 -8.45
CA ILE A 128 4.34 3.20 -8.46
C ILE A 128 4.89 2.95 -9.86
N ASP A 129 4.04 3.03 -10.88
CA ASP A 129 4.40 2.67 -12.25
C ASP A 129 5.49 3.58 -12.79
N GLU A 130 5.37 4.89 -12.60
CA GLU A 130 6.40 5.85 -13.05
C GLU A 130 7.71 5.69 -12.27
N THR A 131 7.62 5.39 -10.97
CA THR A 131 8.82 5.18 -10.16
C THR A 131 9.54 3.90 -10.60
N ARG A 132 8.79 2.83 -10.90
CA ARG A 132 9.37 1.57 -11.37
C ARG A 132 9.96 1.67 -12.77
N ALA A 133 9.44 2.58 -13.59
CA ALA A 133 9.98 2.82 -14.94
C ALA A 133 11.40 3.37 -14.90
N VAL A 134 11.77 4.07 -13.80
CA VAL A 134 13.13 4.56 -13.58
C VAL A 134 13.84 3.53 -12.69
N LYS A 135 14.74 2.73 -13.29
CA LYS A 135 15.43 1.67 -12.55
C LYS A 135 16.38 2.25 -11.52
N ASP A 136 16.33 1.71 -10.30
CA ASP A 136 17.26 2.11 -9.26
C ASP A 136 18.62 1.41 -9.44
N ALA A 137 19.60 1.75 -8.58
CA ALA A 137 20.96 1.24 -8.70
C ALA A 137 21.02 -0.30 -8.60
N ALA A 138 20.21 -0.91 -7.74
CA ALA A 138 20.18 -2.35 -7.57
C ALA A 138 19.63 -3.05 -8.81
N GLU A 139 18.60 -2.49 -9.42
CA GLU A 139 18.03 -3.03 -10.65
C GLU A 139 18.98 -2.88 -11.84
N GLN A 140 19.66 -1.75 -11.93
CA GLN A 140 20.66 -1.51 -12.97
C GLN A 140 21.82 -2.50 -12.85
N GLU A 141 22.26 -2.81 -11.64
CA GLU A 141 23.33 -3.77 -11.40
C GLU A 141 22.94 -5.16 -11.90
N LYS A 142 21.70 -5.58 -11.73
CA LYS A 142 21.21 -6.88 -12.21
C LYS A 142 21.16 -6.99 -13.72
N LEU A 143 21.11 -5.89 -14.42
CA LEU A 143 21.04 -5.85 -15.89
C LEU A 143 22.42 -5.92 -16.58
N ARG A 144 23.49 -5.82 -15.83
CA ARG A 144 24.86 -5.85 -16.37
C ARG A 144 25.41 -7.26 -16.58
#